data_6b48d9c4c87d54a91242c89dc0a70570
#
_entry.id   6b48d9c4c87d54a91242c89dc0a70570
#
_cell.length_a   1.000
_cell.length_b   1.000
_cell.length_c   1.000
_cell.angle_alpha   90.00
_cell.angle_beta   90.00
_cell.angle_gamma   90.00
#
_symmetry.space_group_name_H-M   'P 1'
#
loop_
_entity.id
_entity.type
_entity.pdbx_description
1 polymer ?
#
loop_
_entity_poly.entity_id
_entity_poly.type
_entity_poly.pdbx_seq_one_letter_code
_entity_poly.pdbx_strand_id
1 'polypeptide(L)'
;MSFEEYLSGQSLTENLNTTEIFNNYLFSAFPYLLQTASYAEKIDYLRGIYNSILLNDIVTRLGNPNPTIIERIVRTLLSSTGSLISTNKIRNTLVSQNVSISHNTLENYLTTLTDSLLFYSVPRFDVKGRALLQRLEKYYPVDLGLRHLLLPDHKEDIGHILENIVYLELRRRYSQVYVGNLDKYEVDFVVVTDLGHYAYYQVSETTLAPETLERELRPLEAIKDQFPKYLLTMDTIQPTANYNGIEKKNIIDWLLEK
;
A
#
# COMPACT_ATOMS: atom_id res chain seq x y z
N MET A 1 -2.69 -3.75 12.39
CA MET A 1 -2.38 -5.18 12.70
C MET A 1 -1.95 -5.89 11.45
N SER A 2 -1.22 -7.02 11.58
CA SER A 2 -1.06 -8.00 10.50
C SER A 2 -2.36 -8.74 10.25
N PHE A 3 -2.44 -9.46 9.12
CA PHE A 3 -3.59 -10.33 8.89
C PHE A 3 -3.64 -11.51 9.87
N GLU A 4 -2.51 -12.07 10.25
CA GLU A 4 -2.42 -13.13 11.28
C GLU A 4 -2.96 -12.64 12.64
N GLU A 5 -2.55 -11.42 13.08
CA GLU A 5 -3.06 -10.80 14.31
C GLU A 5 -4.56 -10.50 14.21
N TYR A 6 -5.01 -10.01 13.04
CA TYR A 6 -6.42 -9.72 12.79
C TYR A 6 -7.28 -10.99 12.86
N LEU A 7 -6.82 -12.07 12.21
CA LEU A 7 -7.47 -13.37 12.24
C LEU A 7 -7.54 -13.95 13.67
N SER A 8 -6.44 -13.83 14.42
CA SER A 8 -6.37 -14.29 15.82
C SER A 8 -7.25 -13.48 16.76
N GLY A 9 -7.51 -12.21 16.45
CA GLY A 9 -8.37 -11.31 17.24
C GLY A 9 -9.86 -11.47 16.95
N GLN A 10 -10.27 -12.23 15.93
CA GLN A 10 -11.68 -12.49 15.65
C GLN A 10 -12.31 -13.30 16.76
N SER A 11 -13.51 -12.89 17.18
CA SER A 11 -14.28 -13.66 18.15
C SER A 11 -14.71 -15.00 17.54
N LEU A 12 -14.53 -16.09 18.28
CA LEU A 12 -14.95 -17.46 17.89
C LEU A 12 -16.48 -17.61 17.66
N THR A 13 -17.23 -16.52 17.83
CA THR A 13 -18.69 -16.49 17.70
C THR A 13 -19.19 -16.25 16.27
N GLU A 14 -18.33 -15.80 15.35
CA GLU A 14 -18.69 -15.62 13.96
C GLU A 14 -18.12 -16.77 13.12
N ASN A 15 -18.99 -17.57 12.51
CA ASN A 15 -18.61 -18.64 11.59
C ASN A 15 -18.17 -18.08 10.21
N LEU A 16 -17.29 -17.08 10.21
CA LEU A 16 -16.74 -16.51 8.99
C LEU A 16 -15.61 -17.40 8.46
N ASN A 17 -15.57 -17.59 7.15
CA ASN A 17 -14.42 -18.23 6.50
C ASN A 17 -13.27 -17.21 6.35
N THR A 18 -12.05 -17.70 6.11
CA THR A 18 -10.84 -16.87 6.02
C THR A 18 -10.95 -15.77 4.95
N THR A 19 -11.65 -16.04 3.84
CA THR A 19 -11.87 -15.04 2.76
C THR A 19 -12.78 -13.90 3.23
N GLU A 20 -13.84 -14.21 3.97
CA GLU A 20 -14.73 -13.19 4.55
C GLU A 20 -14.00 -12.34 5.59
N ILE A 21 -13.18 -12.96 6.43
CA ILE A 21 -12.33 -12.24 7.39
C ILE A 21 -11.33 -11.35 6.65
N PHE A 22 -10.73 -11.83 5.55
CA PHE A 22 -9.84 -11.04 4.73
C PHE A 22 -10.55 -9.83 4.09
N ASN A 23 -11.78 -9.99 3.61
CA ASN A 23 -12.57 -8.86 3.09
C ASN A 23 -12.84 -7.80 4.17
N ASN A 24 -13.09 -8.23 5.42
CA ASN A 24 -13.22 -7.29 6.54
C ASN A 24 -11.89 -6.59 6.86
N TYR A 25 -10.76 -7.32 6.76
CA TYR A 25 -9.41 -6.77 6.91
C TYR A 25 -9.08 -5.72 5.86
N LEU A 26 -9.55 -5.89 4.62
CA LEU A 26 -9.40 -4.89 3.56
C LEU A 26 -10.14 -3.59 3.87
N PHE A 27 -11.19 -3.63 4.70
CA PHE A 27 -11.86 -2.39 5.15
C PHE A 27 -10.95 -1.59 6.07
N SER A 28 -10.42 -2.19 7.12
CA SER A 28 -9.46 -1.58 8.05
C SER A 28 -8.86 -2.63 8.98
N ALA A 29 -7.59 -2.45 9.30
CA ALA A 29 -6.83 -3.29 10.22
C ALA A 29 -6.68 -2.68 11.63
N PHE A 30 -7.45 -1.65 12.00
CA PHE A 30 -7.42 -1.09 13.35
C PHE A 30 -8.04 -2.06 14.37
N PRO A 31 -7.33 -2.36 15.49
CA PRO A 31 -7.78 -3.37 16.48
C PRO A 31 -9.17 -3.12 17.05
N TYR A 32 -9.51 -1.87 17.34
CA TYR A 32 -10.80 -1.52 17.92
C TYR A 32 -11.98 -1.91 17.02
N LEU A 33 -11.80 -1.90 15.70
CA LEU A 33 -12.85 -2.22 14.75
C LEU A 33 -13.26 -3.70 14.73
N LEU A 34 -12.44 -4.59 15.31
CA LEU A 34 -12.82 -6.00 15.54
C LEU A 34 -14.00 -6.15 16.52
N GLN A 35 -14.16 -5.19 17.43
CA GLN A 35 -15.21 -5.19 18.46
C GLN A 35 -16.45 -4.38 18.04
N THR A 36 -16.43 -3.77 16.86
CA THR A 36 -17.44 -2.83 16.40
C THR A 36 -18.27 -3.44 15.28
N ALA A 37 -19.55 -3.71 15.56
CA ALA A 37 -20.46 -4.34 14.59
C ALA A 37 -21.08 -3.33 13.59
N SER A 38 -21.31 -2.09 14.03
CA SER A 38 -21.99 -1.06 13.23
C SER A 38 -21.04 -0.35 12.27
N TYR A 39 -21.42 -0.26 10.99
CA TYR A 39 -20.67 0.51 9.99
C TYR A 39 -20.53 1.99 10.40
N ALA A 40 -21.59 2.59 10.96
CA ALA A 40 -21.57 3.98 11.40
C ALA A 40 -20.52 4.20 12.51
N GLU A 41 -20.47 3.31 13.51
CA GLU A 41 -19.45 3.37 14.57
C GLU A 41 -18.03 3.20 14.03
N LYS A 42 -17.84 2.31 13.04
CA LYS A 42 -16.55 2.16 12.37
C LYS A 42 -16.08 3.45 11.71
N ILE A 43 -16.96 4.11 10.97
CA ILE A 43 -16.68 5.40 10.31
C ILE A 43 -16.42 6.51 11.34
N ASP A 44 -17.19 6.58 12.43
CA ASP A 44 -16.97 7.58 13.48
C ASP A 44 -15.64 7.38 14.21
N TYR A 45 -15.24 6.13 14.47
CA TYR A 45 -13.93 5.82 15.02
C TYR A 45 -12.79 6.23 14.08
N LEU A 46 -12.88 5.88 12.80
CA LEU A 46 -11.88 6.26 11.79
C LEU A 46 -11.77 7.78 11.65
N ARG A 47 -12.91 8.50 11.71
CA ARG A 47 -12.94 9.96 11.71
C ARG A 47 -12.27 10.54 12.95
N GLY A 48 -12.49 9.93 14.12
CA GLY A 48 -11.82 10.31 15.37
C GLY A 48 -10.30 10.18 15.26
N ILE A 49 -9.81 9.04 14.75
CA ILE A 49 -8.36 8.81 14.53
C ILE A 49 -7.79 9.82 13.53
N TYR A 50 -8.43 9.98 12.38
CA TYR A 50 -7.98 10.92 11.35
C TYR A 50 -7.88 12.35 11.90
N ASN A 51 -8.92 12.83 12.59
CA ASN A 51 -8.92 14.15 13.19
C ASN A 51 -7.87 14.30 14.27
N SER A 52 -7.63 13.26 15.08
CA SER A 52 -6.58 13.29 16.11
C SER A 52 -5.19 13.43 15.49
N ILE A 53 -4.87 12.65 14.47
CA ILE A 53 -3.59 12.75 13.75
C ILE A 53 -3.48 14.13 13.08
N LEU A 54 -4.54 14.57 12.38
CA LEU A 54 -4.54 15.84 11.67
C LEU A 54 -4.30 17.02 12.62
N LEU A 55 -5.05 17.11 13.72
CA LEU A 55 -5.03 18.23 14.63
C LEU A 55 -3.81 18.21 15.57
N ASN A 56 -3.49 17.07 16.15
CA ASN A 56 -2.45 16.97 17.17
C ASN A 56 -1.05 16.89 16.58
N ASP A 57 -0.88 16.08 15.52
CA ASP A 57 0.45 15.84 14.98
C ASP A 57 0.76 16.79 13.82
N ILE A 58 -0.08 16.85 12.81
CA ILE A 58 0.22 17.56 11.56
C ILE A 58 0.11 19.07 11.76
N VAL A 59 -1.00 19.56 12.34
CA VAL A 59 -1.20 21.01 12.55
C VAL A 59 -0.15 21.57 13.53
N THR A 60 0.17 20.84 14.59
CA THR A 60 1.18 21.26 15.56
C THR A 60 2.56 21.33 14.94
N ARG A 61 2.96 20.34 14.15
CA ARG A 61 4.29 20.31 13.52
C ARG A 61 4.46 21.36 12.43
N LEU A 62 3.40 21.67 11.69
CA LEU A 62 3.44 22.62 10.58
C LEU A 62 3.24 24.09 11.01
N GLY A 63 2.97 24.37 12.29
CA GLY A 63 2.83 25.74 12.79
C GLY A 63 1.63 26.49 12.19
N ASN A 64 0.42 25.94 12.35
CA ASN A 64 -0.85 26.51 11.88
C ASN A 64 -1.05 26.49 10.34
N PRO A 65 -0.94 25.32 9.71
CA PRO A 65 -1.22 25.16 8.30
C PRO A 65 -2.72 25.32 7.99
N ASN A 66 -3.06 25.47 6.71
CA ASN A 66 -4.45 25.45 6.29
C ASN A 66 -4.96 23.98 6.25
N PRO A 67 -5.92 23.59 7.13
CA PRO A 67 -6.41 22.19 7.18
C PRO A 67 -7.03 21.71 5.87
N THR A 68 -7.68 22.62 5.12
CA THR A 68 -8.30 22.29 3.83
C THR A 68 -7.24 21.88 2.79
N ILE A 69 -6.07 22.51 2.80
CA ILE A 69 -4.97 22.17 1.89
C ILE A 69 -4.43 20.79 2.25
N ILE A 70 -4.24 20.50 3.55
CA ILE A 70 -3.78 19.19 4.02
C ILE A 70 -4.77 18.11 3.60
N GLU A 71 -6.07 18.31 3.82
CA GLU A 71 -7.09 17.33 3.42
C GLU A 71 -7.06 17.05 1.91
N ARG A 72 -6.87 18.07 1.07
CA ARG A 72 -6.74 17.88 -0.39
C ARG A 72 -5.49 17.10 -0.76
N ILE A 73 -4.37 17.34 -0.08
CA ILE A 73 -3.15 16.53 -0.26
C ILE A 73 -3.40 15.09 0.13
N VAL A 74 -3.99 14.84 1.30
CA VAL A 74 -4.34 13.50 1.77
C VAL A 74 -5.24 12.77 0.77
N ARG A 75 -6.32 13.41 0.30
CA ARG A 75 -7.21 12.85 -0.73
C ARG A 75 -6.47 12.54 -2.04
N THR A 76 -5.54 13.41 -2.45
CA THR A 76 -4.72 13.18 -3.66
C THR A 76 -3.82 11.98 -3.49
N LEU A 77 -3.18 11.79 -2.33
CA LEU A 77 -2.34 10.63 -2.03
C LEU A 77 -3.17 9.35 -1.97
N LEU A 78 -4.32 9.36 -1.29
CA LEU A 78 -5.23 8.21 -1.20
C LEU A 78 -5.75 7.77 -2.58
N SER A 79 -6.08 8.73 -3.45
CA SER A 79 -6.52 8.42 -4.82
C SER A 79 -5.39 7.92 -5.74
N SER A 80 -4.14 8.13 -5.34
CA SER A 80 -2.95 7.70 -6.07
C SER A 80 -2.25 6.50 -5.43
N THR A 81 -2.88 5.86 -4.42
CA THR A 81 -2.33 4.66 -3.77
C THR A 81 -1.90 3.64 -4.82
N GLY A 82 -0.71 3.07 -4.68
CA GLY A 82 -0.14 2.13 -5.66
C GLY A 82 0.38 2.73 -6.96
N SER A 83 0.15 4.02 -7.22
CA SER A 83 0.64 4.68 -8.43
C SER A 83 1.87 5.54 -8.15
N LEU A 84 2.82 5.53 -9.09
CA LEU A 84 3.97 6.45 -9.05
C LEU A 84 3.51 7.90 -9.17
N ILE A 85 3.91 8.72 -8.22
CA ILE A 85 3.58 10.13 -8.19
C ILE A 85 4.81 10.97 -7.84
N SER A 86 4.89 12.18 -8.41
CA SER A 86 5.91 13.18 -8.07
C SER A 86 5.29 14.34 -7.31
N THR A 87 6.09 15.05 -6.51
CA THR A 87 5.70 16.31 -5.86
C THR A 87 5.11 17.30 -6.87
N ASN A 88 5.68 17.37 -8.07
CA ASN A 88 5.15 18.24 -9.14
C ASN A 88 3.76 17.81 -9.63
N LYS A 89 3.50 16.51 -9.77
CA LYS A 89 2.17 16.01 -10.16
C LYS A 89 1.15 16.30 -9.07
N ILE A 90 1.48 16.11 -7.80
CA ILE A 90 0.61 16.46 -6.66
C ILE A 90 0.31 17.97 -6.69
N ARG A 91 1.34 18.80 -6.85
CA ARG A 91 1.18 20.25 -6.92
C ARG A 91 0.27 20.67 -8.08
N ASN A 92 0.45 20.11 -9.27
CA ASN A 92 -0.40 20.41 -10.43
C ASN A 92 -1.86 20.00 -10.21
N THR A 93 -2.10 18.86 -9.54
CA THR A 93 -3.44 18.45 -9.13
C THR A 93 -4.06 19.46 -8.16
N LEU A 94 -3.32 19.95 -7.18
CA LEU A 94 -3.79 20.99 -6.24
C LEU A 94 -4.09 22.30 -6.95
N VAL A 95 -3.23 22.72 -7.88
CA VAL A 95 -3.46 23.95 -8.69
C VAL A 95 -4.72 23.83 -9.52
N SER A 96 -5.00 22.67 -10.13
CA SER A 96 -6.26 22.44 -10.86
C SER A 96 -7.51 22.50 -9.97
N GLN A 97 -7.34 22.33 -8.66
CA GLN A 97 -8.36 22.49 -7.63
C GLN A 97 -8.37 23.90 -7.00
N ASN A 98 -7.73 24.89 -7.64
CA ASN A 98 -7.58 26.27 -7.17
C ASN A 98 -6.80 26.40 -5.84
N VAL A 99 -5.84 25.51 -5.58
CA VAL A 99 -4.93 25.60 -4.44
C VAL A 99 -3.54 26.01 -4.93
N SER A 100 -3.10 27.19 -4.53
CA SER A 100 -1.72 27.63 -4.77
C SER A 100 -0.83 27.21 -3.61
N ILE A 101 0.23 26.45 -3.89
CA ILE A 101 1.21 25.98 -2.91
C ILE A 101 2.59 25.99 -3.52
N SER A 102 3.60 26.44 -2.74
CA SER A 102 4.99 26.34 -3.17
C SER A 102 5.49 24.89 -3.11
N HIS A 103 6.53 24.59 -3.92
CA HIS A 103 7.14 23.25 -3.91
C HIS A 103 7.65 22.88 -2.52
N ASN A 104 8.40 23.79 -1.87
CA ASN A 104 8.98 23.54 -0.53
C ASN A 104 7.89 23.34 0.55
N THR A 105 6.80 24.10 0.47
CA THR A 105 5.66 23.93 1.41
C THR A 105 5.02 22.58 1.22
N LEU A 106 4.83 22.14 -0.04
CA LEU A 106 4.26 20.82 -0.33
C LEU A 106 5.18 19.70 0.15
N GLU A 107 6.49 19.79 -0.08
CA GLU A 107 7.46 18.79 0.42
C GLU A 107 7.43 18.70 1.94
N ASN A 108 7.37 19.84 2.65
CA ASN A 108 7.24 19.86 4.11
C ASN A 108 5.93 19.17 4.55
N TYR A 109 4.83 19.39 3.84
CA TYR A 109 3.56 18.72 4.15
C TYR A 109 3.66 17.21 3.92
N LEU A 110 4.25 16.76 2.80
CA LEU A 110 4.43 15.33 2.50
C LEU A 110 5.30 14.65 3.57
N THR A 111 6.42 15.27 3.93
CA THR A 111 7.29 14.78 5.02
C THR A 111 6.52 14.67 6.33
N THR A 112 5.75 15.70 6.70
CA THR A 112 4.97 15.68 7.96
C THR A 112 3.91 14.58 7.94
N LEU A 113 3.24 14.33 6.79
CA LEU A 113 2.25 13.25 6.64
C LEU A 113 2.88 11.86 6.80
N THR A 114 4.10 11.67 6.33
CA THR A 114 4.85 10.40 6.51
C THR A 114 5.38 10.25 7.93
N ASP A 115 5.91 11.31 8.53
CA ASP A 115 6.42 11.32 9.91
C ASP A 115 5.31 11.11 10.96
N SER A 116 4.06 11.51 10.62
CA SER A 116 2.88 11.29 11.45
C SER A 116 2.22 9.92 11.20
N LEU A 117 2.89 9.04 10.45
CA LEU A 117 2.43 7.70 10.12
C LEU A 117 1.01 7.67 9.53
N LEU A 118 0.67 8.66 8.69
CA LEU A 118 -0.55 8.63 7.90
C LEU A 118 -0.33 7.90 6.57
N PHE A 119 0.89 8.05 6.03
CA PHE A 119 1.35 7.37 4.82
C PHE A 119 2.78 6.86 5.00
N TYR A 120 3.09 5.80 4.28
CA TYR A 120 4.46 5.44 3.92
C TYR A 120 4.79 5.98 2.53
N SER A 121 5.96 6.59 2.38
CA SER A 121 6.57 6.90 1.10
C SER A 121 7.53 5.79 0.72
N VAL A 122 7.42 5.29 -0.50
CA VAL A 122 8.21 4.17 -1.02
C VAL A 122 9.00 4.62 -2.24
N PRO A 123 10.32 4.81 -2.07
CA PRO A 123 11.16 5.26 -3.16
C PRO A 123 11.38 4.16 -4.21
N ARG A 124 11.71 4.59 -5.42
CA ARG A 124 12.09 3.67 -6.50
C ARG A 124 13.53 3.19 -6.35
N PHE A 125 13.74 1.97 -6.76
CA PHE A 125 15.04 1.31 -6.77
C PHE A 125 15.35 0.80 -8.19
N ASP A 126 16.50 1.21 -8.73
CA ASP A 126 17.01 0.66 -9.98
C ASP A 126 17.54 -0.76 -9.74
N VAL A 127 16.81 -1.74 -10.25
CA VAL A 127 17.13 -3.17 -10.06
C VAL A 127 18.47 -3.54 -10.70
N LYS A 128 18.82 -2.93 -11.84
CA LYS A 128 20.10 -3.18 -12.52
C LYS A 128 21.28 -2.45 -11.85
N GLY A 129 21.10 -1.15 -11.61
CA GLY A 129 22.13 -0.30 -11.02
C GLY A 129 22.26 -0.46 -9.51
N ARG A 130 21.32 -1.15 -8.87
CA ARG A 130 21.25 -1.35 -7.40
C ARG A 130 21.37 -0.04 -6.64
N ALA A 131 20.61 0.97 -7.07
CA ALA A 131 20.64 2.32 -6.54
C ALA A 131 19.25 2.93 -6.36
N LEU A 132 19.10 3.78 -5.36
CA LEU A 132 17.86 4.54 -5.16
C LEU A 132 17.71 5.61 -6.25
N LEU A 133 16.48 5.76 -6.75
CA LEU A 133 16.09 6.78 -7.71
C LEU A 133 15.41 7.95 -6.98
N GLN A 134 15.82 9.18 -7.29
CA GLN A 134 15.42 10.38 -6.57
C GLN A 134 14.07 10.98 -6.95
N ARG A 135 13.33 10.37 -7.92
CA ARG A 135 12.17 11.06 -8.47
C ARG A 135 10.96 10.21 -8.53
N LEU A 136 9.91 10.23 -8.18
CA LEU A 136 8.73 9.36 -8.21
C LEU A 136 8.77 8.35 -7.08
N GLU A 137 7.76 8.40 -6.28
CA GLU A 137 7.52 7.50 -5.17
C GLU A 137 6.09 6.96 -5.24
N LYS A 138 5.83 5.84 -4.59
CA LYS A 138 4.46 5.43 -4.28
C LYS A 138 4.15 5.79 -2.83
N TYR A 139 2.90 6.14 -2.58
CA TYR A 139 2.41 6.41 -1.23
C TYR A 139 1.37 5.37 -0.86
N TYR A 140 1.54 4.75 0.31
CA TYR A 140 0.61 3.78 0.85
C TYR A 140 0.09 4.26 2.20
N PRO A 141 -1.26 4.38 2.37
CA PRO A 141 -1.84 4.65 3.68
C PRO A 141 -1.50 3.54 4.66
N VAL A 142 -1.29 3.90 5.92
CA VAL A 142 -0.99 2.93 7.00
C VAL A 142 -2.19 2.04 7.32
N ASP A 143 -3.39 2.47 6.94
CA ASP A 143 -4.63 1.71 7.07
C ASP A 143 -5.63 2.12 5.97
N LEU A 144 -6.25 1.13 5.33
CA LEU A 144 -7.21 1.35 4.24
C LEU A 144 -8.52 2.01 4.72
N GLY A 145 -8.83 1.94 6.02
CA GLY A 145 -9.99 2.62 6.60
C GLY A 145 -9.97 4.13 6.37
N LEU A 146 -8.78 4.74 6.29
CA LEU A 146 -8.65 6.15 5.95
C LEU A 146 -9.10 6.43 4.52
N ARG A 147 -8.87 5.50 3.60
CA ARG A 147 -9.33 5.61 2.21
C ARG A 147 -10.85 5.50 2.14
N HIS A 148 -11.45 4.52 2.82
CA HIS A 148 -12.91 4.40 2.91
C HIS A 148 -13.57 5.61 3.54
N LEU A 149 -12.95 6.20 4.58
CA LEU A 149 -13.45 7.42 5.23
C LEU A 149 -13.47 8.64 4.28
N LEU A 150 -12.38 8.84 3.54
CA LEU A 150 -12.16 10.08 2.79
C LEU A 150 -12.53 9.99 1.31
N LEU A 151 -12.62 8.79 0.74
CA LEU A 151 -12.96 8.53 -0.66
C LEU A 151 -14.07 7.48 -0.80
N PRO A 152 -15.24 7.63 -0.17
CA PRO A 152 -16.27 6.59 -0.12
C PRO A 152 -16.83 6.22 -1.51
N ASP A 153 -16.87 7.17 -2.45
CA ASP A 153 -17.44 6.98 -3.80
C ASP A 153 -16.39 6.61 -4.85
N HIS A 154 -15.13 6.46 -4.45
CA HIS A 154 -14.07 6.12 -5.39
C HIS A 154 -14.15 4.63 -5.74
N LYS A 155 -14.30 4.32 -7.04
CA LYS A 155 -14.22 2.93 -7.50
C LYS A 155 -12.91 2.32 -7.01
N GLU A 156 -13.03 1.20 -6.31
CA GLU A 156 -11.87 0.52 -5.78
C GLU A 156 -11.10 -0.14 -6.92
N ASP A 157 -9.82 0.16 -7.00
CA ASP A 157 -8.87 -0.63 -7.75
C ASP A 157 -8.33 -1.70 -6.80
N ILE A 158 -8.91 -2.89 -6.87
CA ILE A 158 -8.56 -4.01 -6.00
C ILE A 158 -7.07 -4.35 -6.11
N GLY A 159 -6.47 -4.22 -7.30
CA GLY A 159 -5.04 -4.42 -7.49
C GLY A 159 -4.21 -3.50 -6.58
N HIS A 160 -4.49 -2.21 -6.55
CA HIS A 160 -3.78 -1.25 -5.70
C HIS A 160 -4.07 -1.44 -4.20
N ILE A 161 -5.28 -1.91 -3.84
CA ILE A 161 -5.62 -2.26 -2.45
C ILE A 161 -4.79 -3.46 -1.98
N LEU A 162 -4.71 -4.52 -2.80
CA LEU A 162 -3.89 -5.70 -2.51
C LEU A 162 -2.41 -5.34 -2.45
N GLU A 163 -1.94 -4.49 -3.35
CA GLU A 163 -0.58 -3.97 -3.34
C GLU A 163 -0.27 -3.23 -2.02
N ASN A 164 -1.21 -2.41 -1.51
CA ASN A 164 -1.05 -1.75 -0.21
C ASN A 164 -0.93 -2.76 0.94
N ILE A 165 -1.76 -3.80 0.97
CA ILE A 165 -1.70 -4.83 2.01
C ILE A 165 -0.37 -5.59 1.95
N VAL A 166 0.06 -5.98 0.76
CA VAL A 166 1.35 -6.64 0.56
C VAL A 166 2.50 -5.73 1.00
N TYR A 167 2.45 -4.43 0.66
CA TYR A 167 3.45 -3.47 1.14
C TYR A 167 3.54 -3.42 2.66
N LEU A 168 2.40 -3.30 3.36
CA LEU A 168 2.38 -3.22 4.83
C LEU A 168 2.96 -4.49 5.46
N GLU A 169 2.69 -5.64 4.88
CA GLU A 169 3.26 -6.91 5.33
C GLU A 169 4.77 -7.00 5.06
N LEU A 170 5.23 -6.58 3.86
CA LEU A 170 6.66 -6.53 3.54
C LEU A 170 7.40 -5.58 4.48
N ARG A 171 6.82 -4.43 4.85
CA ARG A 171 7.40 -3.49 5.82
C ARG A 171 7.52 -4.07 7.23
N ARG A 172 6.69 -5.03 7.59
CA ARG A 172 6.80 -5.76 8.86
C ARG A 172 7.92 -6.80 8.84
N ARG A 173 8.06 -7.48 7.69
CA ARG A 173 9.08 -8.55 7.51
C ARG A 173 10.47 -8.00 7.20
N TYR A 174 10.55 -6.86 6.53
CA TYR A 174 11.82 -6.32 6.02
C TYR A 174 11.99 -4.84 6.38
N SER A 175 13.21 -4.45 6.72
CA SER A 175 13.56 -3.06 7.03
C SER A 175 13.56 -2.15 5.79
N GLN A 176 13.82 -2.71 4.61
CA GLN A 176 13.93 -1.97 3.35
C GLN A 176 13.02 -2.57 2.29
N VAL A 177 12.07 -1.76 1.85
CA VAL A 177 11.10 -2.09 0.79
C VAL A 177 11.08 -0.93 -0.21
N TYR A 178 11.19 -1.25 -1.48
CA TYR A 178 11.29 -0.31 -2.60
C TYR A 178 10.33 -0.68 -3.73
N VAL A 179 10.00 0.27 -4.59
CA VAL A 179 9.38 0.01 -5.91
C VAL A 179 10.49 -0.30 -6.91
N GLY A 180 10.45 -1.45 -7.54
CA GLY A 180 11.46 -1.85 -8.52
C GLY A 180 11.31 -1.15 -9.86
N ASN A 181 12.40 -0.56 -10.36
CA ASN A 181 12.50 -0.03 -11.71
C ASN A 181 13.47 -0.88 -12.52
N LEU A 182 13.00 -1.43 -13.63
CA LEU A 182 13.82 -2.24 -14.54
C LEU A 182 13.58 -1.80 -15.98
N ASP A 183 14.35 -0.82 -16.47
CA ASP A 183 14.18 -0.19 -17.77
C ASP A 183 12.74 0.33 -18.00
N LYS A 184 11.98 -0.39 -18.84
CA LYS A 184 10.58 -0.09 -19.15
C LYS A 184 9.56 -0.79 -18.26
N TYR A 185 10.01 -1.66 -17.36
CA TYR A 185 9.16 -2.42 -16.46
C TYR A 185 9.22 -1.85 -15.05
N GLU A 186 8.10 -1.98 -14.34
CA GLU A 186 8.00 -1.79 -12.91
C GLU A 186 7.86 -3.17 -12.25
N VAL A 187 8.51 -3.36 -11.12
CA VAL A 187 8.29 -4.48 -10.21
C VAL A 187 7.68 -3.88 -8.94
N ASP A 188 6.54 -4.36 -8.51
CA ASP A 188 5.79 -3.72 -7.43
C ASP A 188 6.66 -3.54 -6.20
N PHE A 189 7.39 -4.59 -5.77
CA PHE A 189 8.29 -4.47 -4.64
C PHE A 189 9.62 -5.18 -4.82
N VAL A 190 10.66 -4.52 -4.33
CA VAL A 190 12.00 -5.06 -4.10
C VAL A 190 12.29 -4.92 -2.61
N VAL A 191 12.62 -6.01 -1.95
CA VAL A 191 13.02 -5.99 -0.54
C VAL A 191 14.49 -6.38 -0.40
N VAL A 192 15.13 -5.84 0.65
CA VAL A 192 16.46 -6.28 1.06
C VAL A 192 16.31 -7.22 2.25
N THR A 193 16.78 -8.44 2.11
CA THR A 193 16.75 -9.45 3.18
C THR A 193 17.87 -9.19 4.19
N ASP A 194 17.83 -9.86 5.34
CA ASP A 194 18.82 -9.72 6.41
C ASP A 194 20.27 -10.05 5.96
N LEU A 195 20.41 -10.84 4.90
CA LEU A 195 21.70 -11.17 4.30
C LEU A 195 22.18 -10.15 3.26
N GLY A 196 21.45 -9.04 3.08
CA GLY A 196 21.74 -8.06 2.03
C GLY A 196 21.43 -8.55 0.61
N HIS A 197 20.72 -9.66 0.48
CA HIS A 197 20.19 -10.16 -0.79
C HIS A 197 18.84 -9.49 -1.08
N TYR A 198 18.34 -9.68 -2.31
CA TYR A 198 17.08 -9.14 -2.73
C TYR A 198 15.99 -10.23 -2.81
N ALA A 199 14.73 -9.81 -2.73
CA ALA A 199 13.61 -10.60 -3.21
C ALA A 199 12.62 -9.66 -3.92
N TYR A 200 11.89 -10.20 -4.90
CA TYR A 200 11.04 -9.45 -5.81
C TYR A 200 9.60 -9.92 -5.71
N TYR A 201 8.67 -8.99 -5.66
CA TYR A 201 7.25 -9.28 -5.52
C TYR A 201 6.46 -8.53 -6.56
N GLN A 202 5.57 -9.24 -7.25
CA GLN A 202 4.56 -8.70 -8.15
C GLN A 202 3.19 -9.07 -7.58
N VAL A 203 2.24 -8.14 -7.63
CA VAL A 203 0.91 -8.31 -7.03
C VAL A 203 -0.15 -8.16 -8.11
N SER A 204 -1.08 -9.08 -8.18
CA SER A 204 -2.22 -9.02 -9.10
C SER A 204 -3.47 -9.56 -8.43
N GLU A 205 -4.65 -9.02 -8.76
CA GLU A 205 -5.90 -9.59 -8.29
C GLU A 205 -6.06 -11.02 -8.80
N THR A 206 -5.85 -11.25 -10.09
CA THR A 206 -5.96 -12.57 -10.73
C THR A 206 -5.02 -12.70 -11.91
N THR A 207 -4.58 -13.91 -12.16
CA THR A 207 -3.76 -14.29 -13.31
C THR A 207 -4.36 -15.49 -14.08
N LEU A 208 -5.67 -15.70 -13.93
CA LEU A 208 -6.36 -16.79 -14.64
C LEU A 208 -6.43 -16.57 -16.16
N ALA A 209 -6.45 -15.31 -16.62
CA ALA A 209 -6.33 -15.01 -18.05
C ALA A 209 -4.86 -15.08 -18.49
N PRO A 210 -4.52 -15.83 -19.56
CA PRO A 210 -3.14 -16.00 -20.02
C PRO A 210 -2.41 -14.69 -20.30
N GLU A 211 -3.09 -13.70 -20.86
CA GLU A 211 -2.53 -12.38 -21.17
C GLU A 211 -2.16 -11.61 -19.90
N THR A 212 -2.97 -11.73 -18.83
CA THR A 212 -2.69 -11.15 -17.54
C THR A 212 -1.48 -11.83 -16.90
N LEU A 213 -1.47 -13.17 -16.89
CA LEU A 213 -0.34 -13.94 -16.36
C LEU A 213 0.98 -13.55 -17.06
N GLU A 214 1.01 -13.49 -18.39
CA GLU A 214 2.20 -13.09 -19.15
C GLU A 214 2.63 -11.66 -18.80
N ARG A 215 1.67 -10.74 -18.67
CA ARG A 215 1.94 -9.36 -18.29
C ARG A 215 2.63 -9.26 -16.92
N GLU A 216 2.11 -10.00 -15.92
CA GLU A 216 2.62 -9.96 -14.54
C GLU A 216 3.95 -10.73 -14.37
N LEU A 217 4.19 -11.76 -15.15
CA LEU A 217 5.47 -12.49 -15.12
C LEU A 217 6.60 -11.71 -15.80
N ARG A 218 6.31 -10.96 -16.85
CA ARG A 218 7.31 -10.29 -17.69
C ARG A 218 8.31 -9.39 -16.94
N PRO A 219 7.91 -8.56 -15.94
CA PRO A 219 8.86 -7.80 -15.14
C PRO A 219 9.83 -8.69 -14.37
N LEU A 220 9.33 -9.75 -13.74
CA LEU A 220 10.12 -10.68 -12.95
C LEU A 220 11.07 -11.54 -13.82
N GLU A 221 10.64 -11.96 -15.00
CA GLU A 221 11.46 -12.70 -15.99
C GLU A 221 12.61 -11.84 -16.55
N ALA A 222 12.38 -10.51 -16.62
CA ALA A 222 13.39 -9.56 -17.08
C ALA A 222 14.57 -9.41 -16.09
N ILE A 223 14.37 -9.73 -14.82
CA ILE A 223 15.42 -9.74 -13.78
C ILE A 223 16.32 -10.96 -13.96
N LYS A 224 17.60 -10.73 -14.18
CA LYS A 224 18.58 -11.79 -14.56
C LYS A 224 19.32 -12.41 -13.40
N ASP A 225 19.11 -11.94 -12.18
CA ASP A 225 19.71 -12.56 -10.99
C ASP A 225 18.93 -13.80 -10.51
N GLN A 226 19.50 -14.50 -9.52
CA GLN A 226 18.96 -15.75 -8.98
C GLN A 226 18.21 -15.55 -7.64
N PHE A 227 17.91 -14.30 -7.29
CA PHE A 227 17.16 -14.03 -6.06
C PHE A 227 15.69 -14.44 -6.20
N PRO A 228 15.03 -14.75 -5.07
CA PRO A 228 13.64 -15.17 -5.07
C PRO A 228 12.70 -14.17 -5.77
N LYS A 229 11.76 -14.70 -6.53
CA LYS A 229 10.74 -13.93 -7.25
C LYS A 229 9.35 -14.50 -6.94
N TYR A 230 8.44 -13.64 -6.52
CA TYR A 230 7.09 -14.03 -6.11
C TYR A 230 6.04 -13.30 -6.93
N LEU A 231 5.04 -14.04 -7.40
CA LEU A 231 3.80 -13.50 -7.97
C LEU A 231 2.66 -13.80 -6.99
N LEU A 232 2.17 -12.76 -6.34
CA LEU A 232 1.12 -12.85 -5.33
C LEU A 232 -0.24 -12.54 -5.94
N THR A 233 -1.24 -13.43 -5.77
CA THR A 233 -2.57 -13.29 -6.38
C THR A 233 -3.67 -13.69 -5.41
N MET A 234 -4.92 -13.33 -5.74
CA MET A 234 -6.12 -13.83 -5.03
C MET A 234 -6.70 -15.10 -5.68
N ASP A 235 -6.01 -15.69 -6.66
CA ASP A 235 -6.50 -16.89 -7.33
C ASP A 235 -6.67 -18.04 -6.34
N THR A 236 -7.87 -18.63 -6.32
CA THR A 236 -8.20 -19.88 -5.60
C THR A 236 -8.07 -21.11 -6.49
N ILE A 237 -8.13 -20.92 -7.82
CA ILE A 237 -7.81 -21.95 -8.81
C ILE A 237 -6.32 -21.84 -9.12
N GLN A 238 -5.57 -22.92 -8.94
CA GLN A 238 -4.11 -22.93 -9.00
C GLN A 238 -3.47 -21.83 -8.12
N PRO A 239 -3.74 -21.87 -6.80
CA PRO A 239 -3.24 -20.85 -5.86
C PRO A 239 -1.72 -20.81 -5.79
N THR A 240 -1.07 -21.93 -6.15
CA THR A 240 0.39 -22.07 -6.19
C THR A 240 0.84 -22.61 -7.55
N ALA A 241 1.91 -22.07 -8.07
CA ALA A 241 2.59 -22.54 -9.29
C ALA A 241 4.06 -22.07 -9.28
N ASN A 242 4.86 -22.64 -10.20
CA ASN A 242 6.21 -22.16 -10.44
C ASN A 242 6.41 -21.93 -11.94
N TYR A 243 6.75 -20.69 -12.29
CA TYR A 243 7.01 -20.27 -13.65
C TYR A 243 8.51 -19.95 -13.82
N ASN A 244 9.32 -20.95 -14.19
CA ASN A 244 10.76 -20.78 -14.41
C ASN A 244 11.49 -20.13 -13.21
N GLY A 245 11.15 -20.53 -11.98
CA GLY A 245 11.74 -20.00 -10.76
C GLY A 245 10.99 -18.80 -10.16
N ILE A 246 9.90 -18.37 -10.76
CA ILE A 246 8.95 -17.41 -10.17
C ILE A 246 7.88 -18.20 -9.44
N GLU A 247 7.78 -18.02 -8.13
CA GLU A 247 6.80 -18.70 -7.28
C GLU A 247 5.50 -17.91 -7.25
N LYS A 248 4.41 -18.51 -7.75
CA LYS A 248 3.06 -17.97 -7.54
C LYS A 248 2.52 -18.46 -6.21
N LYS A 249 1.93 -17.53 -5.42
CA LYS A 249 1.26 -17.83 -4.14
C LYS A 249 -0.06 -17.06 -4.02
N ASN A 250 -1.01 -17.65 -3.30
CA ASN A 250 -2.19 -16.90 -2.87
C ASN A 250 -1.80 -15.89 -1.79
N ILE A 251 -2.34 -14.65 -1.88
CA ILE A 251 -2.02 -13.57 -0.95
C ILE A 251 -2.40 -13.93 0.48
N ILE A 252 -3.57 -14.53 0.69
CA ILE A 252 -4.05 -14.89 2.04
C ILE A 252 -3.10 -15.90 2.67
N ASP A 253 -2.73 -16.93 1.93
CA ASP A 253 -1.81 -17.97 2.41
C ASP A 253 -0.44 -17.35 2.70
N TRP A 254 0.07 -16.48 1.82
CA TRP A 254 1.35 -15.79 2.01
C TRP A 254 1.35 -14.87 3.23
N LEU A 255 0.25 -14.17 3.53
CA LEU A 255 0.13 -13.32 4.72
C LEU A 255 0.18 -14.12 6.03
N LEU A 256 -0.13 -15.42 5.99
CA LEU A 256 -0.10 -16.34 7.13
C LEU A 256 1.20 -17.16 7.23
N GLU A 257 2.09 -17.06 6.24
CA GLU A 257 3.43 -17.66 6.31
C GLU A 257 4.30 -16.93 7.35
N LYS A 258 5.06 -17.72 8.12
CA LYS A 258 6.01 -17.22 9.15
C LYS A 258 7.38 -16.95 8.57
#